data_2eb69b3a163c79df13dd82e890da8e24
#
_entry.id   2eb69b3a163c79df13dd82e890da8e24
#
_cell.length_a   1.000
_cell.length_b   1.000
_cell.length_c   1.000
_cell.angle_alpha   90.00
_cell.angle_beta   90.00
_cell.angle_gamma   90.00
#
_symmetry.space_group_name_H-M   'P 1'
#
loop_
_entity.id
_entity.type
_entity.pdbx_description
1 polymer ?
#
loop_
_entity_poly.entity_id
_entity_poly.type
_entity_poly.pdbx_seq_one_letter_code
_entity_poly.pdbx_strand_id
1 'polypeptide(L)'
;MNIGRFLLEKKYQLRGETNRTPPYSYTKLCKELVNIKELNSLTLSQHSEEKNINKKRLLIRHDIDHDLWTAEKMAVIESKYNLRATYFVLHTAPYFKKKFKETMEICRNIQSLEHEIGLHNDLITDFFMNNLDPGGNLAELLILFKEEGITISGTASHGSPIIQK
;
A
#
# COMPACT_ATOMS: atom_id res chain seq x y z
N MET A 1 -4.98 22.16 -5.08
CA MET A 1 -4.06 21.58 -4.06
C MET A 1 -4.90 20.72 -3.12
N ASN A 2 -4.61 19.43 -3.01
CA ASN A 2 -5.39 18.51 -2.15
C ASN A 2 -5.05 18.80 -0.67
N ILE A 3 -6.04 19.27 0.09
CA ILE A 3 -5.88 19.65 1.51
C ILE A 3 -5.40 18.45 2.35
N GLY A 4 -5.90 17.23 2.08
CA GLY A 4 -5.49 16.01 2.77
C GLY A 4 -3.99 15.71 2.60
N ARG A 5 -3.48 15.82 1.37
CA ARG A 5 -2.05 15.69 1.08
C ARG A 5 -1.20 16.71 1.86
N PHE A 6 -1.62 17.97 1.89
CA PHE A 6 -0.92 19.01 2.63
C PHE A 6 -0.86 18.75 4.14
N LEU A 7 -1.95 18.27 4.73
CA LEU A 7 -2.01 17.93 6.16
C LEU A 7 -1.11 16.73 6.51
N LEU A 8 -1.09 15.68 5.66
CA LEU A 8 -0.21 14.54 5.84
C LEU A 8 1.27 14.93 5.73
N GLU A 9 1.63 15.73 4.73
CA GLU A 9 2.98 16.24 4.59
C GLU A 9 3.43 17.03 5.83
N LYS A 10 2.56 17.90 6.39
CA LYS A 10 2.82 18.61 7.66
C LYS A 10 2.97 17.66 8.85
N LYS A 11 2.13 16.62 8.96
CA LYS A 11 2.22 15.62 10.04
C LYS A 11 3.62 15.02 10.14
N TYR A 12 4.25 14.71 9.00
CA TYR A 12 5.59 14.12 8.98
C TYR A 12 6.72 15.14 9.12
N GLN A 13 6.56 16.36 8.63
CA GLN A 13 7.51 17.45 8.87
C GLN A 13 7.63 17.80 10.35
N LEU A 14 6.51 17.85 11.09
CA LEU A 14 6.48 18.17 12.51
C LEU A 14 7.07 17.06 13.40
N ARG A 15 7.15 15.81 12.92
CA ARG A 15 7.76 14.69 13.66
C ARG A 15 9.29 14.65 13.58
N GLY A 16 9.93 15.69 13.02
CA GLY A 16 11.39 15.86 13.12
C GLY A 16 12.20 14.88 12.28
N GLU A 17 11.72 14.50 11.10
CA GLU A 17 12.56 13.81 10.13
C GLU A 17 13.70 14.74 9.72
N THR A 18 14.86 14.53 10.33
CA THR A 18 16.08 15.29 10.04
C THR A 18 16.43 15.15 8.57
N ASN A 19 16.83 16.25 7.93
CA ASN A 19 17.29 16.34 6.52
C ASN A 19 18.55 15.50 6.19
N ARG A 20 18.90 14.52 7.01
CA ARG A 20 19.97 13.57 6.71
C ARG A 20 19.41 12.45 5.85
N THR A 21 19.41 12.68 4.56
CA THR A 21 19.06 11.63 3.58
C THR A 21 20.27 10.71 3.45
N PRO A 22 20.23 9.47 3.95
CA PRO A 22 21.29 8.49 3.69
C PRO A 22 21.52 8.32 2.19
N PRO A 23 22.73 7.92 1.74
CA PRO A 23 23.03 7.77 0.31
C PRO A 23 22.07 6.81 -0.42
N TYR A 24 21.36 5.96 0.30
CA TYR A 24 20.37 5.00 -0.22
C TYR A 24 18.96 5.23 0.38
N SER A 25 18.56 6.48 0.62
CA SER A 25 17.23 6.75 1.15
C SER A 25 16.16 6.52 0.09
N TYR A 26 14.96 6.15 0.56
CA TYR A 26 13.79 5.99 -0.31
C TYR A 26 13.45 7.28 -1.08
N THR A 27 13.59 8.43 -0.43
CA THR A 27 13.43 9.74 -1.08
C THR A 27 14.38 9.93 -2.27
N LYS A 28 15.64 9.50 -2.13
CA LYS A 28 16.60 9.57 -3.23
C LYS A 28 16.18 8.66 -4.38
N LEU A 29 15.76 7.43 -4.09
CA LEU A 29 15.24 6.51 -5.11
C LEU A 29 14.06 7.14 -5.88
N CYS A 30 13.06 7.67 -5.18
CA CYS A 30 11.92 8.32 -5.82
C CYS A 30 12.36 9.49 -6.72
N LYS A 31 13.33 10.29 -6.26
CA LYS A 31 13.89 11.40 -7.05
C LYS A 31 14.60 10.91 -8.32
N GLU A 32 15.32 9.81 -8.26
CA GLU A 32 15.98 9.23 -9.44
C GLU A 32 14.96 8.66 -10.44
N LEU A 33 13.90 8.00 -9.93
CA LEU A 33 12.85 7.43 -10.78
C LEU A 33 12.14 8.47 -11.63
N VAL A 34 11.81 9.65 -11.08
CA VAL A 34 11.12 10.70 -11.85
C VAL A 34 11.99 11.37 -12.90
N ASN A 35 13.30 11.21 -12.85
CA ASN A 35 14.22 11.70 -13.87
C ASN A 35 14.25 10.79 -15.13
N ILE A 36 13.64 9.62 -15.08
CA ILE A 36 13.57 8.71 -16.23
C ILE A 36 12.54 9.27 -17.22
N LYS A 37 13.01 9.61 -18.42
CA LYS A 37 12.15 10.17 -19.48
C LYS A 37 11.01 9.20 -19.84
N GLU A 38 9.81 9.76 -20.00
CA GLU A 38 8.59 9.04 -20.44
C GLU A 38 8.17 7.89 -19.49
N LEU A 39 8.57 7.96 -18.23
CA LEU A 39 8.15 6.99 -17.23
C LEU A 39 6.73 7.34 -16.75
N ASN A 40 5.80 6.41 -16.92
CA ASN A 40 4.44 6.52 -16.40
C ASN A 40 4.30 5.63 -15.16
N SER A 41 4.09 6.24 -13.98
CA SER A 41 3.84 5.51 -12.75
C SER A 41 2.36 5.20 -12.62
N LEU A 42 2.02 3.92 -12.49
CA LEU A 42 0.66 3.41 -12.43
C LEU A 42 0.51 2.51 -11.19
N THR A 43 -0.70 2.42 -10.67
CA THR A 43 -1.08 1.34 -9.76
C THR A 43 -1.27 0.03 -10.53
N LEU A 44 -1.35 -1.11 -9.85
CA LEU A 44 -1.54 -2.40 -10.51
C LEU A 44 -2.90 -2.47 -11.22
N SER A 45 -3.97 -1.92 -10.62
CA SER A 45 -5.28 -1.85 -11.27
C SER A 45 -5.26 -0.96 -12.51
N GLN A 46 -4.68 0.24 -12.42
CA GLN A 46 -4.52 1.13 -13.58
C GLN A 46 -3.73 0.48 -14.70
N HIS A 47 -2.68 -0.27 -14.36
CA HIS A 47 -1.91 -1.01 -15.35
C HIS A 47 -2.75 -2.07 -16.05
N SER A 48 -3.63 -2.78 -15.36
CA SER A 48 -4.50 -3.81 -15.96
C SER A 48 -5.50 -3.23 -16.95
N GLU A 49 -5.90 -1.98 -16.77
CA GLU A 49 -6.87 -1.26 -17.61
C GLU A 49 -6.19 -0.50 -18.77
N GLU A 50 -4.89 -0.19 -18.65
CA GLU A 50 -4.15 0.63 -19.61
C GLU A 50 -3.84 -0.13 -20.90
N LYS A 51 -4.43 0.32 -21.99
CA LYS A 51 -4.28 -0.29 -23.33
C LYS A 51 -3.05 0.22 -24.11
N ASN A 52 -2.48 1.38 -23.72
CA ASN A 52 -1.35 1.95 -24.44
C ASN A 52 -0.02 1.35 -23.98
N ILE A 53 0.51 0.42 -24.77
CA ILE A 53 1.75 -0.32 -24.48
C ILE A 53 3.04 0.44 -24.84
N ASN A 54 2.95 1.61 -25.47
CA ASN A 54 4.12 2.29 -26.05
C ASN A 54 4.89 3.17 -25.03
N LYS A 55 4.37 3.35 -23.80
CA LYS A 55 5.04 4.13 -22.75
C LYS A 55 5.78 3.22 -21.78
N LYS A 56 6.93 3.67 -21.28
CA LYS A 56 7.60 3.02 -20.16
C LYS A 56 6.71 3.09 -18.93
N ARG A 57 6.53 1.97 -18.24
CA ARG A 57 5.66 1.86 -17.05
C ARG A 57 6.49 1.53 -15.84
N LEU A 58 6.16 2.20 -14.74
CA LEU A 58 6.67 1.89 -13.40
C LEU A 58 5.50 1.39 -12.56
N LEU A 59 5.63 0.19 -12.04
CA LEU A 59 4.70 -0.40 -11.09
C LEU A 59 5.45 -0.58 -9.78
N ILE A 60 4.99 0.07 -8.74
CA ILE A 60 5.55 -0.04 -7.39
C ILE A 60 4.57 -0.85 -6.56
N ARG A 61 5.08 -1.91 -5.93
CA ARG A 61 4.31 -2.76 -5.02
C ARG A 61 4.97 -2.76 -3.66
N HIS A 62 4.15 -2.59 -2.62
CA HIS A 62 4.55 -2.69 -1.23
C HIS A 62 3.70 -3.72 -0.52
N ASP A 63 4.31 -4.76 0.02
CA ASP A 63 3.67 -5.73 0.89
C ASP A 63 3.91 -5.28 2.34
N ILE A 64 2.82 -4.96 3.05
CA ILE A 64 2.90 -4.42 4.41
C ILE A 64 2.74 -5.56 5.40
N ASP A 65 3.85 -6.21 5.76
CA ASP A 65 3.81 -7.33 6.69
C ASP A 65 3.87 -6.88 8.15
N HIS A 66 4.56 -5.76 8.46
CA HIS A 66 4.88 -5.40 9.83
C HIS A 66 4.62 -3.93 10.19
N ASP A 67 4.99 -2.98 9.34
CA ASP A 67 5.04 -1.55 9.70
C ASP A 67 4.19 -0.67 8.77
N LEU A 68 2.95 -0.47 9.21
CA LEU A 68 1.98 0.35 8.50
C LEU A 68 2.33 1.85 8.50
N TRP A 69 2.99 2.36 9.56
CA TRP A 69 3.40 3.78 9.62
C TRP A 69 4.52 4.11 8.64
N THR A 70 5.46 3.18 8.47
CA THR A 70 6.48 3.33 7.42
C THR A 70 5.85 3.30 6.03
N ALA A 71 4.85 2.46 5.80
CA ALA A 71 4.10 2.46 4.54
C ALA A 71 3.42 3.82 4.26
N GLU A 72 2.74 4.42 5.26
CA GLU A 72 2.14 5.76 5.12
C GLU A 72 3.19 6.83 4.78
N LYS A 73 4.37 6.78 5.43
CA LYS A 73 5.49 7.69 5.12
C LYS A 73 6.00 7.52 3.69
N MET A 74 6.12 6.28 3.22
CA MET A 74 6.54 5.99 1.86
C MET A 74 5.52 6.53 0.86
N ALA A 75 4.22 6.34 1.10
CA ALA A 75 3.16 6.89 0.26
C ALA A 75 3.21 8.42 0.17
N VAL A 76 3.47 9.11 1.29
CA VAL A 76 3.67 10.58 1.28
C VAL A 76 4.88 10.99 0.43
N ILE A 77 6.00 10.24 0.52
CA ILE A 77 7.19 10.52 -0.29
C ILE A 77 6.88 10.30 -1.77
N GLU A 78 6.32 9.16 -2.14
CA GLU A 78 5.96 8.84 -3.52
C GLU A 78 5.02 9.87 -4.13
N SER A 79 3.97 10.26 -3.40
CA SER A 79 3.02 11.27 -3.83
C SER A 79 3.67 12.64 -4.09
N LYS A 80 4.72 13.04 -3.33
CA LYS A 80 5.50 14.26 -3.59
C LYS A 80 6.18 14.24 -4.96
N TYR A 81 6.55 13.06 -5.43
CA TYR A 81 7.20 12.84 -6.72
C TYR A 81 6.22 12.41 -7.82
N ASN A 82 4.90 12.51 -7.58
CA ASN A 82 3.85 12.05 -8.51
C ASN A 82 4.01 10.57 -8.92
N LEU A 83 4.58 9.75 -8.04
CA LEU A 83 4.63 8.31 -8.19
C LEU A 83 3.36 7.67 -7.65
N ARG A 84 2.91 6.61 -8.30
CA ARG A 84 1.79 5.76 -7.87
C ARG A 84 2.33 4.42 -7.43
N ALA A 85 1.70 3.85 -6.40
CA ALA A 85 2.05 2.53 -5.88
C ALA A 85 0.80 1.78 -5.44
N THR A 86 0.92 0.46 -5.33
CA THR A 86 -0.10 -0.42 -4.75
C THR A 86 0.42 -0.97 -3.43
N TYR A 87 -0.33 -0.75 -2.35
CA TYR A 87 -0.02 -1.15 -0.99
C TYR A 87 -0.89 -2.33 -0.57
N PHE A 88 -0.31 -3.51 -0.40
CA PHE A 88 -1.02 -4.71 0.04
C PHE A 88 -1.00 -4.82 1.56
N VAL A 89 -2.17 -4.76 2.19
CA VAL A 89 -2.37 -4.77 3.64
C VAL A 89 -2.59 -6.19 4.11
N LEU A 90 -1.74 -6.70 5.00
CA LEU A 90 -1.81 -8.06 5.52
C LEU A 90 -2.85 -8.15 6.65
N HIS A 91 -3.97 -8.86 6.40
CA HIS A 91 -5.07 -8.98 7.36
C HIS A 91 -4.72 -9.82 8.60
N THR A 92 -3.73 -10.70 8.52
CA THR A 92 -3.27 -11.48 9.66
C THR A 92 -2.22 -10.76 10.51
N ALA A 93 -1.71 -9.61 10.07
CA ALA A 93 -0.69 -8.85 10.77
C ALA A 93 -1.16 -8.31 12.13
N PRO A 94 -0.23 -8.19 13.11
CA PRO A 94 -0.58 -7.65 14.43
C PRO A 94 -1.18 -6.23 14.39
N TYR A 95 -0.75 -5.38 13.48
CA TYR A 95 -1.31 -4.05 13.33
C TYR A 95 -2.79 -4.09 12.90
N PHE A 96 -3.17 -4.99 12.00
CA PHE A 96 -4.54 -5.16 11.55
C PHE A 96 -5.44 -5.66 12.70
N LYS A 97 -5.00 -6.68 13.43
CA LYS A 97 -5.79 -7.29 14.52
C LYS A 97 -5.90 -6.40 15.77
N LYS A 98 -4.83 -5.70 16.16
CA LYS A 98 -4.76 -4.95 17.41
C LYS A 98 -5.07 -3.46 17.29
N LYS A 99 -4.93 -2.89 16.07
CA LYS A 99 -5.07 -1.45 15.81
C LYS A 99 -5.93 -1.19 14.57
N PHE A 100 -7.02 -1.93 14.45
CA PHE A 100 -7.88 -1.92 13.27
C PHE A 100 -8.30 -0.50 12.83
N LYS A 101 -8.82 0.32 13.74
CA LYS A 101 -9.25 1.71 13.41
C LYS A 101 -8.11 2.56 12.85
N GLU A 102 -6.93 2.48 13.45
CA GLU A 102 -5.74 3.19 12.97
C GLU A 102 -5.29 2.65 11.61
N THR A 103 -5.37 1.32 11.40
CA THR A 103 -5.09 0.68 10.12
C THR A 103 -6.00 1.24 9.02
N MET A 104 -7.30 1.31 9.26
CA MET A 104 -8.27 1.83 8.29
C MET A 104 -8.05 3.32 8.01
N GLU A 105 -7.71 4.12 9.04
CA GLU A 105 -7.34 5.52 8.84
C GLU A 105 -6.13 5.68 7.92
N ILE A 106 -5.06 4.91 8.15
CA ILE A 106 -3.86 4.94 7.32
C ILE A 106 -4.16 4.48 5.90
N CYS A 107 -4.97 3.44 5.70
CA CYS A 107 -5.39 3.01 4.36
C CYS A 107 -6.13 4.12 3.61
N ARG A 108 -7.06 4.82 4.26
CA ARG A 108 -7.75 5.98 3.66
C ARG A 108 -6.77 7.11 3.33
N ASN A 109 -5.79 7.38 4.20
CA ASN A 109 -4.76 8.37 3.94
C ASN A 109 -3.93 8.01 2.69
N ILE A 110 -3.51 6.76 2.56
CA ILE A 110 -2.77 6.25 1.40
C ILE A 110 -3.61 6.40 0.12
N GLN A 111 -4.90 6.02 0.15
CA GLN A 111 -5.79 6.21 -1.01
C GLN A 111 -6.01 7.69 -1.34
N SER A 112 -6.08 8.59 -0.35
CA SER A 112 -6.22 10.04 -0.58
C SER A 112 -5.01 10.66 -1.29
N LEU A 113 -3.86 9.98 -1.24
CA LEU A 113 -2.63 10.32 -1.96
C LEU A 113 -2.59 9.72 -3.38
N GLU A 114 -3.69 9.13 -3.84
CA GLU A 114 -3.88 8.51 -5.16
C GLU A 114 -3.07 7.21 -5.35
N HIS A 115 -2.74 6.53 -4.25
CA HIS A 115 -2.23 5.16 -4.26
C HIS A 115 -3.38 4.15 -4.17
N GLU A 116 -3.09 2.93 -4.54
CA GLU A 116 -4.03 1.81 -4.45
C GLU A 116 -3.81 1.02 -3.16
N ILE A 117 -4.92 0.58 -2.53
CA ILE A 117 -4.88 -0.42 -1.46
C ILE A 117 -5.33 -1.76 -2.02
N GLY A 118 -4.50 -2.78 -1.82
CA GLY A 118 -4.81 -4.18 -2.08
C GLY A 118 -4.87 -4.99 -0.79
N LEU A 119 -5.48 -6.16 -0.84
CA LEU A 119 -5.49 -7.11 0.27
C LEU A 119 -4.32 -8.08 0.14
N HIS A 120 -3.36 -8.05 1.09
CA HIS A 120 -2.37 -9.10 1.26
C HIS A 120 -3.02 -10.25 2.02
N ASN A 121 -3.46 -11.27 1.29
CA ASN A 121 -4.25 -12.34 1.89
C ASN A 121 -3.35 -13.48 2.39
N ASP A 122 -3.67 -14.01 3.57
CA ASP A 122 -3.06 -15.21 4.15
C ASP A 122 -4.14 -16.26 4.44
N LEU A 123 -5.05 -16.45 3.48
CA LEU A 123 -6.23 -17.30 3.60
C LEU A 123 -5.88 -18.78 3.86
N ILE A 124 -4.74 -19.21 3.35
CA ILE A 124 -4.29 -20.60 3.56
C ILE A 124 -3.88 -20.81 5.01
N THR A 125 -3.15 -19.87 5.61
CA THR A 125 -2.84 -19.95 7.05
C THR A 125 -4.11 -19.89 7.88
N ASP A 126 -5.07 -19.03 7.56
CA ASP A 126 -6.35 -18.98 8.26
C ASP A 126 -7.15 -20.27 8.13
N PHE A 127 -7.13 -20.91 6.98
CA PHE A 127 -7.74 -22.24 6.81
C PHE A 127 -7.11 -23.29 7.71
N PHE A 128 -5.78 -23.41 7.69
CA PHE A 128 -5.09 -24.46 8.47
C PHE A 128 -5.07 -24.20 9.96
N MET A 129 -4.94 -22.95 10.39
CA MET A 129 -4.79 -22.59 11.80
C MET A 129 -6.12 -22.29 12.50
N ASN A 130 -7.09 -21.75 11.76
CA ASN A 130 -8.35 -21.26 12.32
C ASN A 130 -9.58 -21.97 11.74
N ASN A 131 -9.39 -22.91 10.82
CA ASN A 131 -10.45 -23.64 10.10
C ASN A 131 -11.46 -22.71 9.41
N LEU A 132 -10.99 -21.58 8.87
CA LEU A 132 -11.83 -20.63 8.14
C LEU A 132 -11.93 -21.04 6.67
N ASP A 133 -13.14 -21.01 6.12
CA ASP A 133 -13.31 -21.18 4.67
C ASP A 133 -12.65 -20.04 3.90
N PRO A 134 -11.70 -20.29 3.00
CA PRO A 134 -10.97 -19.24 2.32
C PRO A 134 -11.85 -18.30 1.49
N GLY A 135 -12.90 -18.83 0.84
CA GLY A 135 -13.82 -18.04 0.03
C GLY A 135 -14.69 -17.11 0.88
N GLY A 136 -15.27 -17.65 1.94
CA GLY A 136 -16.06 -16.88 2.91
C GLY A 136 -15.23 -15.83 3.61
N ASN A 137 -14.03 -16.19 4.11
CA ASN A 137 -13.12 -15.26 4.76
C ASN A 137 -12.70 -14.10 3.82
N LEU A 138 -12.38 -14.41 2.57
CA LEU A 138 -12.08 -13.37 1.58
C LEU A 138 -13.25 -12.41 1.39
N ALA A 139 -14.47 -12.94 1.23
CA ALA A 139 -15.67 -12.13 1.05
C ALA A 139 -15.93 -11.21 2.25
N GLU A 140 -15.81 -11.73 3.48
CA GLU A 140 -15.95 -10.94 4.71
C GLU A 140 -14.91 -9.83 4.79
N LEU A 141 -13.65 -10.10 4.47
CA LEU A 141 -12.58 -9.10 4.46
C LEU A 141 -12.88 -7.98 3.45
N LEU A 142 -13.34 -8.31 2.23
CA LEU A 142 -13.67 -7.31 1.21
C LEU A 142 -14.85 -6.45 1.65
N ILE A 143 -15.88 -7.04 2.30
CA ILE A 143 -17.00 -6.29 2.88
C ILE A 143 -16.49 -5.34 3.97
N LEU A 144 -15.66 -5.83 4.90
CA LEU A 144 -15.08 -5.04 5.98
C LEU A 144 -14.34 -3.80 5.47
N PHE A 145 -13.46 -3.93 4.47
CA PHE A 145 -12.77 -2.79 3.88
C PHE A 145 -13.76 -1.81 3.23
N LYS A 146 -14.78 -2.32 2.53
CA LYS A 146 -15.80 -1.50 1.89
C LYS A 146 -16.62 -0.69 2.91
N GLU A 147 -17.01 -1.29 4.03
CA GLU A 147 -17.72 -0.60 5.12
C GLU A 147 -16.87 0.52 5.74
N GLU A 148 -15.56 0.35 5.77
CA GLU A 148 -14.60 1.37 6.22
C GLU A 148 -14.27 2.42 5.13
N GLY A 149 -14.96 2.39 3.99
CA GLY A 149 -14.78 3.33 2.89
C GLY A 149 -13.50 3.12 2.08
N ILE A 150 -12.92 1.91 2.13
CA ILE A 150 -11.70 1.55 1.40
C ILE A 150 -12.06 0.67 0.22
N THR A 151 -11.61 1.07 -0.97
CA THR A 151 -11.76 0.27 -2.19
C THR A 151 -10.56 -0.67 -2.34
N ILE A 152 -10.83 -1.97 -2.40
CA ILE A 152 -9.85 -3.01 -2.72
C ILE A 152 -10.01 -3.42 -4.17
N SER A 153 -9.00 -3.16 -5.00
CA SER A 153 -9.03 -3.48 -6.45
C SER A 153 -8.42 -4.84 -6.77
N GLY A 154 -7.66 -5.42 -5.84
CA GLY A 154 -7.00 -6.70 -6.05
C GLY A 154 -6.45 -7.31 -4.77
N THR A 155 -6.06 -8.57 -4.87
CA THR A 155 -5.45 -9.30 -3.76
C THR A 155 -4.13 -9.95 -4.18
N ALA A 156 -3.22 -10.15 -3.23
CA ALA A 156 -1.98 -10.90 -3.40
C ALA A 156 -1.78 -11.84 -2.22
N SER A 157 -1.39 -13.08 -2.50
CA SER A 157 -1.13 -14.06 -1.44
C SER A 157 0.12 -13.72 -0.65
N HIS A 158 0.04 -13.83 0.67
CA HIS A 158 1.18 -13.78 1.56
C HIS A 158 1.96 -15.10 1.50
N GLY A 159 3.30 -15.01 1.49
CA GLY A 159 4.19 -16.16 1.50
C GLY A 159 4.32 -16.78 2.90
N SER A 160 3.29 -17.49 3.36
CA SER A 160 3.31 -18.14 4.67
C SER A 160 4.32 -19.29 4.72
N PRO A 161 5.06 -19.48 5.83
CA PRO A 161 5.91 -20.67 6.05
C PRO A 161 5.15 -22.00 5.97
N ILE A 162 3.83 -21.99 6.17
CA ILE A 162 2.98 -23.17 6.05
C ILE A 162 2.90 -23.68 4.61
N ILE A 163 3.00 -22.76 3.63
CA ILE A 163 2.91 -23.08 2.21
C ILE A 163 4.26 -23.53 1.63
N GLN A 164 5.36 -23.19 2.30
CA GLN A 164 6.72 -23.46 1.82
C GLN A 164 7.25 -24.84 2.20
N LYS A 165 6.45 -25.67 2.84
CA LYS A 165 6.75 -27.08 3.16
C LYS A 165 6.05 -28.01 2.19
#